data_d5cb96d2dd89c94ecbadabdf0431b249
#
_entry.id   d5cb96d2dd89c94ecbadabdf0431b249
#
_cell.length_a   1.000
_cell.length_b   1.000
_cell.length_c   1.000
_cell.angle_alpha   90.00
_cell.angle_beta   90.00
_cell.angle_gamma   90.00
#
_symmetry.space_group_name_H-M   'P 1'
#
loop_
_entity.id
_entity.type
_entity.pdbx_description
1 polymer ?
#
loop_
_entity_poly.entity_id
_entity_poly.type
_entity_poly.pdbx_seq_one_letter_code
_entity_poly.pdbx_strand_id
1 'polypeptide(L)'
;MSTAPSAQPEKKRRFVQRIQSVVQNLKDSYTISRRTYPWIGWAMVGTVLLLICLAVVLALVTQQAIWYWVLMAVPLALAADVAILSWTTRRASYTQIEGKSGAAKLVLDQSLGRGWNLESDPVYVNRKTGDVIWRLVGRPGVVLVAEGPTGRLQRPVADEQKILRRILSTVPVHVINVGIDEGQTRLIDLWPTIRRLPTKPTRLTDTEISQVSKRLSSLSSKGLPIPKGIDPTKIRPDRRAMRGR
;
A
#
# COMPACT_ATOMS: atom_id res chain seq x y z
N MET A 1 27.74 6.95 51.66
CA MET A 1 28.30 7.32 50.34
C MET A 1 27.74 6.34 49.32
N SER A 2 26.70 6.79 48.61
CA SER A 2 26.01 5.97 47.60
C SER A 2 26.48 6.44 46.23
N THR A 3 27.25 5.63 45.52
CA THR A 3 27.75 5.87 44.17
C THR A 3 26.64 5.51 43.19
N ALA A 4 26.07 6.53 42.52
CA ALA A 4 25.10 6.36 41.44
C ALA A 4 25.74 5.64 40.24
N PRO A 5 25.08 4.64 39.60
CA PRO A 5 25.61 3.95 38.44
C PRO A 5 25.50 4.84 37.20
N SER A 6 26.60 4.99 36.49
CA SER A 6 26.78 5.81 35.30
C SER A 6 25.86 5.40 34.15
N ALA A 7 24.94 6.29 33.76
CA ALA A 7 23.96 6.11 32.67
C ALA A 7 24.55 6.14 31.24
N GLN A 8 25.85 6.05 31.07
CA GLN A 8 26.53 6.15 29.77
C GLN A 8 26.55 4.88 28.88
N PRO A 9 26.54 3.64 29.38
CA PRO A 9 26.62 2.46 28.49
C PRO A 9 25.32 2.16 27.72
N GLU A 10 24.16 2.52 28.24
CA GLU A 10 22.89 2.24 27.58
C GLU A 10 22.66 3.10 26.32
N LYS A 11 23.02 4.39 26.32
CA LYS A 11 22.87 5.27 25.16
C LYS A 11 23.73 4.81 23.97
N LYS A 12 24.98 4.38 24.22
CA LYS A 12 25.87 3.83 23.18
C LYS A 12 25.32 2.50 22.61
N ARG A 13 24.80 1.61 23.44
CA ARG A 13 24.17 0.34 22.98
C ARG A 13 22.95 0.59 22.13
N ARG A 14 22.06 1.51 22.51
CA ARG A 14 20.86 1.88 21.74
C ARG A 14 21.23 2.55 20.40
N PHE A 15 22.29 3.35 20.37
CA PHE A 15 22.79 3.98 19.15
C PHE A 15 23.36 2.95 18.17
N VAL A 16 24.21 2.04 18.66
CA VAL A 16 24.78 0.96 17.84
C VAL A 16 23.70 0.01 17.32
N GLN A 17 22.71 -0.35 18.14
CA GLN A 17 21.58 -1.17 17.70
C GLN A 17 20.75 -0.48 16.63
N ARG A 18 20.52 0.84 16.71
CA ARG A 18 19.86 1.60 15.67
C ARG A 18 20.65 1.60 14.36
N ILE A 19 21.95 1.81 14.42
CA ILE A 19 22.80 1.73 13.22
C ILE A 19 22.74 0.33 12.60
N GLN A 20 22.87 -0.71 13.42
CA GLN A 20 22.79 -2.09 12.93
C GLN A 20 21.45 -2.41 12.28
N SER A 21 20.33 -1.96 12.86
CA SER A 21 19.01 -2.16 12.26
C SER A 21 18.85 -1.41 10.94
N VAL A 22 19.39 -0.18 10.82
CA VAL A 22 19.41 0.57 9.57
C VAL A 22 20.23 -0.15 8.50
N VAL A 23 21.42 -0.61 8.84
CA VAL A 23 22.28 -1.35 7.91
C VAL A 23 21.63 -2.67 7.47
N GLN A 24 20.99 -3.41 8.38
CA GLN A 24 20.25 -4.62 8.05
C GLN A 24 19.07 -4.31 7.11
N ASN A 25 18.27 -3.30 7.43
CA ASN A 25 17.15 -2.87 6.55
C ASN A 25 17.61 -2.46 5.16
N LEU A 26 18.76 -1.76 5.06
CA LEU A 26 19.36 -1.40 3.77
C LEU A 26 19.82 -2.64 2.99
N LYS A 27 20.46 -3.60 3.67
CA LYS A 27 20.90 -4.85 3.06
C LYS A 27 19.74 -5.70 2.57
N ASP A 28 18.66 -5.80 3.36
CA ASP A 28 17.45 -6.53 2.98
C ASP A 28 16.75 -5.85 1.80
N SER A 29 16.64 -4.52 1.84
CA SER A 29 16.11 -3.72 0.73
C SER A 29 16.93 -3.91 -0.55
N TYR A 30 18.26 -3.90 -0.45
CA TYR A 30 19.16 -4.17 -1.59
C TYR A 30 18.96 -5.58 -2.14
N THR A 31 18.85 -6.59 -1.29
CA THR A 31 18.67 -7.98 -1.71
C THR A 31 17.34 -8.19 -2.45
N ILE A 32 16.27 -7.57 -1.95
CA ILE A 32 14.94 -7.58 -2.57
C ILE A 32 14.99 -6.87 -3.93
N SER A 33 15.58 -5.69 -3.98
CA SER A 33 15.67 -4.89 -5.20
C SER A 33 16.54 -5.54 -6.27
N ARG A 34 17.66 -6.18 -5.90
CA ARG A 34 18.58 -6.86 -6.83
C ARG A 34 17.92 -8.04 -7.54
N ARG A 35 16.97 -8.73 -6.89
CA ARG A 35 16.21 -9.83 -7.52
C ARG A 35 15.36 -9.35 -8.69
N THR A 36 14.82 -8.14 -8.61
CA THR A 36 13.94 -7.56 -9.64
C THR A 36 14.71 -6.67 -10.61
N TYR A 37 15.76 -5.98 -10.13
CA TYR A 37 16.56 -5.04 -10.90
C TYR A 37 18.07 -5.32 -10.71
N PRO A 38 18.68 -6.20 -11.52
CA PRO A 38 20.10 -6.57 -11.37
C PRO A 38 21.07 -5.38 -11.59
N TRP A 39 20.63 -4.35 -12.30
CA TRP A 39 21.41 -3.15 -12.59
C TRP A 39 21.53 -2.15 -11.43
N ILE A 40 20.78 -2.35 -10.31
CA ILE A 40 20.73 -1.39 -9.20
C ILE A 40 22.10 -1.14 -8.57
N GLY A 41 22.93 -2.18 -8.47
CA GLY A 41 24.30 -2.03 -7.95
C GLY A 41 25.16 -1.09 -8.81
N TRP A 42 25.03 -1.19 -10.13
CA TRP A 42 25.74 -0.30 -11.05
C TRP A 42 25.20 1.14 -10.98
N ALA A 43 23.90 1.31 -10.80
CA ALA A 43 23.31 2.63 -10.64
C ALA A 43 23.81 3.33 -9.37
N MET A 44 23.89 2.64 -8.22
CA MET A 44 24.44 3.21 -7.00
C MET A 44 25.91 3.60 -7.15
N VAL A 45 26.74 2.73 -7.72
CA VAL A 45 28.14 3.07 -7.99
C VAL A 45 28.24 4.27 -8.96
N GLY A 46 27.40 4.30 -9.99
CA GLY A 46 27.32 5.41 -10.93
C GLY A 46 26.95 6.74 -10.27
N THR A 47 26.00 6.73 -9.37
CA THR A 47 25.58 7.93 -8.61
C THR A 47 26.72 8.48 -7.75
N VAL A 48 27.42 7.60 -7.03
CA VAL A 48 28.57 8.00 -6.20
C VAL A 48 29.69 8.60 -7.08
N LEU A 49 30.04 7.93 -8.18
CA LEU A 49 31.08 8.42 -9.10
C LEU A 49 30.71 9.76 -9.73
N LEU A 50 29.44 9.93 -10.14
CA LEU A 50 28.93 11.16 -10.72
C LEU A 50 29.04 12.33 -9.72
N LEU A 51 28.65 12.13 -8.46
CA LEU A 51 28.71 13.17 -7.44
C LEU A 51 30.14 13.51 -7.03
N ILE A 52 31.05 12.54 -6.99
CA ILE A 52 32.47 12.79 -6.75
C ILE A 52 33.06 13.58 -7.93
N CYS A 53 32.78 13.20 -9.16
CA CYS A 53 33.22 13.92 -10.34
C CYS A 53 32.70 15.36 -10.36
N LEU A 54 31.43 15.55 -10.03
CA LEU A 54 30.83 16.88 -9.90
C LEU A 54 31.51 17.71 -8.80
N ALA A 55 31.83 17.12 -7.65
CA ALA A 55 32.54 17.80 -6.57
C ALA A 55 33.94 18.26 -6.99
N VAL A 56 34.67 17.44 -7.74
CA VAL A 56 35.98 17.81 -8.29
C VAL A 56 35.87 18.97 -9.30
N VAL A 57 34.89 18.88 -10.22
CA VAL A 57 34.67 19.97 -11.21
C VAL A 57 34.32 21.29 -10.48
N LEU A 58 33.45 21.26 -9.49
CA LEU A 58 33.07 22.43 -8.71
C LEU A 58 34.28 23.00 -7.93
N ALA A 59 35.13 22.15 -7.36
CA ALA A 59 36.33 22.57 -6.68
C ALA A 59 37.30 23.33 -7.63
N LEU A 60 37.46 22.81 -8.87
CA LEU A 60 38.30 23.46 -9.88
C LEU A 60 37.72 24.80 -10.37
N VAL A 61 36.41 24.88 -10.57
CA VAL A 61 35.74 26.10 -11.05
C VAL A 61 35.73 27.21 -9.97
N THR A 62 35.46 26.79 -8.71
CA THR A 62 35.35 27.76 -7.60
C THR A 62 36.69 28.10 -6.94
N GLN A 63 37.78 27.41 -7.34
CA GLN A 63 39.13 27.58 -6.76
C GLN A 63 39.15 27.33 -5.24
N GLN A 64 38.18 26.63 -4.70
CA GLN A 64 38.09 26.27 -3.29
C GLN A 64 38.75 24.93 -2.99
N ALA A 65 39.07 24.69 -1.73
CA ALA A 65 39.70 23.45 -1.29
C ALA A 65 38.82 22.24 -1.59
N ILE A 66 39.37 21.23 -2.29
CA ILE A 66 38.68 20.02 -2.74
C ILE A 66 37.99 19.29 -1.56
N TRP A 67 38.60 19.28 -0.38
CA TRP A 67 38.04 18.60 0.79
C TRP A 67 36.66 19.13 1.20
N TYR A 68 36.39 20.43 1.00
CA TYR A 68 35.08 21.04 1.29
C TYR A 68 33.98 20.43 0.39
N TRP A 69 34.25 20.32 -0.91
CA TRP A 69 33.31 19.77 -1.87
C TRP A 69 33.11 18.25 -1.70
N VAL A 70 34.17 17.51 -1.36
CA VAL A 70 34.07 16.07 -1.06
C VAL A 70 33.26 15.83 0.22
N LEU A 71 33.45 16.65 1.26
CA LEU A 71 32.68 16.57 2.50
C LEU A 71 31.19 16.77 2.26
N MET A 72 30.82 17.64 1.32
CA MET A 72 29.42 17.86 0.92
C MET A 72 28.88 16.75 0.00
N ALA A 73 29.72 16.21 -0.89
CA ALA A 73 29.32 15.18 -1.85
C ALA A 73 28.99 13.84 -1.17
N VAL A 74 29.72 13.45 -0.13
CA VAL A 74 29.52 12.16 0.55
C VAL A 74 28.10 12.00 1.15
N PRO A 75 27.59 12.91 2.00
CA PRO A 75 26.24 12.77 2.53
C PRO A 75 25.16 12.89 1.42
N LEU A 76 25.41 13.69 0.38
CA LEU A 76 24.51 13.82 -0.74
C LEU A 76 24.42 12.51 -1.55
N ALA A 77 25.56 11.84 -1.78
CA ALA A 77 25.62 10.54 -2.45
C ALA A 77 24.85 9.48 -1.65
N LEU A 78 25.08 9.41 -0.34
CA LEU A 78 24.35 8.50 0.53
C LEU A 78 22.83 8.77 0.51
N ALA A 79 22.41 10.02 0.54
CA ALA A 79 21.00 10.38 0.46
C ALA A 79 20.39 9.98 -0.89
N ALA A 80 21.10 10.20 -2.00
CA ALA A 80 20.67 9.79 -3.33
C ALA A 80 20.55 8.26 -3.45
N ASP A 81 21.52 7.51 -2.95
CA ASP A 81 21.50 6.04 -2.96
C ASP A 81 20.35 5.48 -2.12
N VAL A 82 20.09 6.05 -0.94
CA VAL A 82 18.93 5.66 -0.11
C VAL A 82 17.61 5.99 -0.83
N ALA A 83 17.52 7.10 -1.55
CA ALA A 83 16.33 7.44 -2.33
C ALA A 83 16.10 6.47 -3.48
N ILE A 84 17.15 6.13 -4.25
CA ILE A 84 17.11 5.14 -5.34
C ILE A 84 16.67 3.78 -4.78
N LEU A 85 17.29 3.34 -3.68
CA LEU A 85 16.98 2.07 -3.05
C LEU A 85 15.53 2.03 -2.54
N SER A 86 15.06 3.09 -1.91
CA SER A 86 13.67 3.20 -1.42
C SER A 86 12.67 3.13 -2.56
N TRP A 87 12.94 3.83 -3.66
CA TRP A 87 12.08 3.84 -4.83
C TRP A 87 12.01 2.45 -5.50
N THR A 88 13.16 1.81 -5.70
CA THR A 88 13.25 0.50 -6.34
C THR A 88 12.67 -0.62 -5.46
N THR A 89 12.88 -0.55 -4.15
CA THR A 89 12.31 -1.52 -3.20
C THR A 89 10.78 -1.47 -3.20
N ARG A 90 10.18 -0.27 -3.17
CA ARG A 90 8.72 -0.13 -3.29
C ARG A 90 8.21 -0.77 -4.57
N ARG A 91 8.83 -0.48 -5.70
CA ARG A 91 8.43 -1.02 -7.00
C ARG A 91 8.58 -2.54 -7.07
N ALA A 92 9.69 -3.08 -6.56
CA ALA A 92 9.93 -4.51 -6.48
C ALA A 92 8.92 -5.23 -5.57
N SER A 93 8.58 -4.65 -4.43
CA SER A 93 7.59 -5.22 -3.51
C SER A 93 6.20 -5.32 -4.15
N TYR A 94 5.75 -4.28 -4.84
CA TYR A 94 4.46 -4.33 -5.55
C TYR A 94 4.45 -5.38 -6.66
N THR A 95 5.53 -5.50 -7.43
CA THR A 95 5.62 -6.51 -8.50
C THR A 95 5.56 -7.95 -7.95
N GLN A 96 6.09 -8.19 -6.74
CA GLN A 96 6.08 -9.53 -6.13
C GLN A 96 4.71 -9.96 -5.60
N ILE A 97 3.85 -9.01 -5.24
CA ILE A 97 2.48 -9.28 -4.75
C ILE A 97 1.42 -9.10 -5.84
N GLU A 98 1.79 -8.50 -6.98
CA GLU A 98 0.90 -8.30 -8.12
C GLU A 98 0.38 -9.65 -8.63
N GLY A 99 -0.93 -9.76 -8.84
CA GLY A 99 -1.59 -11.01 -9.21
C GLY A 99 -1.97 -11.93 -8.06
N LYS A 100 -1.59 -11.59 -6.81
CA LYS A 100 -2.08 -12.32 -5.63
C LYS A 100 -3.39 -11.70 -5.15
N SER A 101 -4.37 -12.55 -4.82
CA SER A 101 -5.66 -12.10 -4.28
C SER A 101 -5.47 -11.27 -3.01
N GLY A 102 -6.10 -10.10 -2.94
CA GLY A 102 -6.00 -9.19 -1.81
C GLY A 102 -4.81 -8.22 -1.85
N ALA A 103 -3.98 -8.26 -2.90
CA ALA A 103 -2.84 -7.35 -3.04
C ALA A 103 -3.28 -5.88 -3.11
N ALA A 104 -4.40 -5.60 -3.78
CA ALA A 104 -4.97 -4.26 -3.85
C ALA A 104 -5.31 -3.71 -2.46
N LYS A 105 -5.86 -4.53 -1.55
CA LYS A 105 -6.14 -4.10 -0.17
C LYS A 105 -4.89 -3.68 0.57
N LEU A 106 -3.81 -4.47 0.48
CA LEU A 106 -2.54 -4.14 1.15
C LEU A 106 -1.99 -2.78 0.70
N VAL A 107 -2.07 -2.50 -0.60
CA VAL A 107 -1.63 -1.20 -1.14
C VAL A 107 -2.54 -0.07 -0.67
N LEU A 108 -3.85 -0.29 -0.66
CA LEU A 108 -4.82 0.68 -0.18
C LEU A 108 -4.61 0.99 1.31
N ASP A 109 -4.53 -0.01 2.17
CA ASP A 109 -4.33 0.16 3.62
C ASP A 109 -3.06 0.98 3.93
N GLN A 110 -1.98 0.79 3.16
CA GLN A 110 -0.73 1.53 3.33
C GLN A 110 -0.77 2.96 2.77
N SER A 111 -1.58 3.19 1.74
CA SER A 111 -1.56 4.43 0.95
C SER A 111 -2.69 5.38 1.32
N LEU A 112 -3.79 4.88 1.90
CA LEU A 112 -4.95 5.68 2.24
C LEU A 112 -4.62 6.72 3.30
N GLY A 113 -4.86 7.98 2.96
CA GLY A 113 -4.76 9.12 3.87
C GLY A 113 -6.12 9.52 4.46
N ARG A 114 -6.12 10.61 5.23
CA ARG A 114 -7.36 11.20 5.77
C ARG A 114 -8.35 11.52 4.65
N GLY A 115 -9.63 11.28 4.91
CA GLY A 115 -10.71 11.53 3.94
C GLY A 115 -10.97 10.38 2.97
N TRP A 116 -10.46 9.19 3.28
CA TRP A 116 -10.80 7.94 2.62
C TRP A 116 -11.23 6.90 3.64
N ASN A 117 -12.24 6.11 3.30
CA ASN A 117 -12.70 4.98 4.11
C ASN A 117 -12.74 3.73 3.24
N LEU A 118 -11.89 2.76 3.56
CA LEU A 118 -11.85 1.44 2.94
C LEU A 118 -12.70 0.49 3.80
N GLU A 119 -13.59 -0.24 3.17
CA GLU A 119 -14.37 -1.27 3.85
C GLU A 119 -13.46 -2.45 4.25
N SER A 120 -13.64 -2.94 5.47
CA SER A 120 -12.80 -4.01 6.01
C SER A 120 -12.93 -5.32 5.24
N ASP A 121 -14.17 -5.61 4.80
CA ASP A 121 -14.51 -6.80 4.04
C ASP A 121 -14.72 -6.47 2.56
N PRO A 122 -14.33 -7.36 1.65
CA PRO A 122 -14.60 -7.18 0.23
C PRO A 122 -16.11 -7.34 -0.06
N VAL A 123 -16.62 -6.56 -1.00
CA VAL A 123 -18.04 -6.64 -1.42
C VAL A 123 -18.32 -7.87 -2.29
N TYR A 124 -17.29 -8.40 -2.92
CA TYR A 124 -17.36 -9.64 -3.70
C TYR A 124 -16.06 -10.42 -3.57
N VAL A 125 -16.18 -11.75 -3.38
CA VAL A 125 -15.05 -12.70 -3.37
C VAL A 125 -15.43 -13.95 -4.11
N ASN A 126 -14.63 -14.33 -5.08
CA ASN A 126 -14.68 -15.65 -5.68
C ASN A 126 -13.55 -16.53 -5.12
N ARG A 127 -13.86 -17.41 -4.20
CA ARG A 127 -12.86 -18.28 -3.54
C ARG A 127 -12.14 -19.25 -4.49
N LYS A 128 -12.75 -19.60 -5.64
CA LYS A 128 -12.13 -20.52 -6.60
C LYS A 128 -11.07 -19.83 -7.47
N THR A 129 -11.35 -18.60 -7.88
CA THR A 129 -10.50 -17.85 -8.82
C THR A 129 -9.64 -16.79 -8.13
N GLY A 130 -9.95 -16.49 -6.87
CA GLY A 130 -9.25 -15.44 -6.12
C GLY A 130 -9.64 -14.01 -6.52
N ASP A 131 -10.66 -13.85 -7.38
CA ASP A 131 -11.13 -12.54 -7.81
C ASP A 131 -11.85 -11.82 -6.65
N VAL A 132 -11.55 -10.54 -6.47
CA VAL A 132 -12.05 -9.75 -5.33
C VAL A 132 -12.46 -8.35 -5.78
N ILE A 133 -13.53 -7.81 -5.19
CA ILE A 133 -13.91 -6.40 -5.37
C ILE A 133 -13.87 -5.71 -4.01
N TRP A 134 -13.06 -4.68 -3.92
CA TRP A 134 -12.95 -3.80 -2.77
C TRP A 134 -13.75 -2.53 -2.98
N ARG A 135 -14.34 -2.00 -1.93
CA ARG A 135 -15.09 -0.75 -1.95
C ARG A 135 -14.45 0.26 -1.01
N LEU A 136 -14.22 1.45 -1.53
CA LEU A 136 -13.73 2.58 -0.76
C LEU A 136 -14.57 3.82 -1.04
N VAL A 137 -14.71 4.66 -0.04
CA VAL A 137 -15.45 5.93 -0.10
C VAL A 137 -14.47 7.07 0.13
N GLY A 138 -14.50 8.05 -0.76
CA GLY A 138 -13.63 9.22 -0.66
C GLY A 138 -14.27 10.45 -1.26
N ARG A 139 -13.49 11.53 -1.36
CA ARG A 139 -13.98 12.80 -1.90
C ARG A 139 -14.57 12.73 -3.33
N PRO A 140 -14.06 11.88 -4.24
CA PRO A 140 -14.66 11.73 -5.59
C PRO A 140 -15.91 10.87 -5.62
N GLY A 141 -16.31 10.23 -4.51
CA GLY A 141 -17.44 9.32 -4.43
C GLY A 141 -17.05 7.92 -3.95
N VAL A 142 -17.77 6.91 -4.43
CA VAL A 142 -17.50 5.51 -4.19
C VAL A 142 -16.58 4.97 -5.28
N VAL A 143 -15.52 4.26 -4.88
CA VAL A 143 -14.59 3.62 -5.82
C VAL A 143 -14.64 2.11 -5.59
N LEU A 144 -14.94 1.38 -6.65
CA LEU A 144 -14.84 -0.08 -6.70
C LEU A 144 -13.49 -0.45 -7.31
N VAL A 145 -12.69 -1.18 -6.56
CA VAL A 145 -11.41 -1.72 -7.01
C VAL A 145 -11.58 -3.21 -7.27
N ALA A 146 -11.61 -3.58 -8.53
CA ALA A 146 -11.83 -4.94 -9.00
C ALA A 146 -10.49 -5.60 -9.30
N GLU A 147 -10.11 -6.61 -8.51
CA GLU A 147 -8.86 -7.35 -8.59
C GLU A 147 -9.10 -8.69 -9.27
N GLY A 148 -8.55 -8.87 -10.48
CA GLY A 148 -8.67 -10.07 -11.31
C GLY A 148 -9.00 -9.75 -12.77
N PRO A 149 -9.12 -10.77 -13.64
CA PRO A 149 -9.43 -10.60 -15.05
C PRO A 149 -10.75 -9.86 -15.29
N THR A 150 -10.70 -8.81 -16.12
CA THR A 150 -11.83 -7.91 -16.38
C THR A 150 -13.08 -8.66 -16.84
N GLY A 151 -12.94 -9.67 -17.72
CA GLY A 151 -14.07 -10.43 -18.26
C GLY A 151 -14.90 -11.16 -17.21
N ARG A 152 -14.25 -11.67 -16.14
CA ARG A 152 -14.95 -12.37 -15.05
C ARG A 152 -15.61 -11.42 -14.07
N LEU A 153 -15.04 -10.23 -13.90
CA LEU A 153 -15.51 -9.24 -12.94
C LEU A 153 -16.56 -8.28 -13.49
N GLN A 154 -16.83 -8.28 -14.80
CA GLN A 154 -17.82 -7.37 -15.41
C GLN A 154 -19.21 -7.49 -14.77
N ARG A 155 -19.73 -8.72 -14.62
CA ARG A 155 -21.04 -8.95 -13.98
C ARG A 155 -21.06 -8.53 -12.52
N PRO A 156 -20.17 -9.05 -11.65
CA PRO A 156 -20.13 -8.63 -10.24
C PRO A 156 -19.99 -7.12 -10.05
N VAL A 157 -19.16 -6.46 -10.85
CA VAL A 157 -18.99 -5.00 -10.81
C VAL A 157 -20.27 -4.29 -11.22
N ALA A 158 -20.93 -4.73 -12.29
CA ALA A 158 -22.19 -4.14 -12.76
C ALA A 158 -23.32 -4.32 -11.72
N ASP A 159 -23.40 -5.46 -11.08
CA ASP A 159 -24.37 -5.74 -10.02
C ASP A 159 -24.14 -4.82 -8.82
N GLU A 160 -22.88 -4.68 -8.38
CA GLU A 160 -22.52 -3.77 -7.28
C GLU A 160 -22.80 -2.31 -7.65
N GLN A 161 -22.48 -1.86 -8.87
CA GLN A 161 -22.83 -0.53 -9.34
C GLN A 161 -24.34 -0.29 -9.32
N LYS A 162 -25.15 -1.27 -9.73
CA LYS A 162 -26.61 -1.18 -9.72
C LYS A 162 -27.14 -1.03 -8.29
N ILE A 163 -26.59 -1.77 -7.34
CA ILE A 163 -26.92 -1.64 -5.90
C ILE A 163 -26.57 -0.23 -5.42
N LEU A 164 -25.33 0.21 -5.67
CA LEU A 164 -24.84 1.53 -5.25
C LEU A 164 -25.68 2.67 -5.82
N ARG A 165 -26.03 2.65 -7.11
CA ARG A 165 -26.88 3.66 -7.74
C ARG A 165 -28.29 3.74 -7.15
N ARG A 166 -28.82 2.61 -6.68
CA ARG A 166 -30.13 2.57 -6.02
C ARG A 166 -30.10 3.21 -4.63
N ILE A 167 -28.99 3.08 -3.92
CA ILE A 167 -28.84 3.54 -2.55
C ILE A 167 -28.30 4.96 -2.49
N LEU A 168 -27.40 5.29 -3.41
CA LEU A 168 -26.64 6.53 -3.48
C LEU A 168 -26.86 7.19 -4.85
N SER A 169 -28.07 7.70 -5.09
CA SER A 169 -28.45 8.27 -6.40
C SER A 169 -27.61 9.48 -6.82
N THR A 170 -27.06 10.23 -5.86
CA THR A 170 -26.31 11.48 -6.10
C THR A 170 -24.78 11.31 -6.02
N VAL A 171 -24.30 10.16 -5.56
CA VAL A 171 -22.86 9.92 -5.36
C VAL A 171 -22.27 9.22 -6.58
N PRO A 172 -21.20 9.77 -7.19
CA PRO A 172 -20.52 9.12 -8.32
C PRO A 172 -19.92 7.78 -7.90
N VAL A 173 -19.96 6.79 -8.81
CA VAL A 173 -19.35 5.48 -8.63
C VAL A 173 -18.31 5.27 -9.71
N HIS A 174 -17.07 5.12 -9.30
CA HIS A 174 -15.92 4.86 -10.17
C HIS A 174 -15.50 3.39 -10.06
N VAL A 175 -15.01 2.82 -11.16
CA VAL A 175 -14.48 1.45 -11.20
C VAL A 175 -13.04 1.49 -11.67
N ILE A 176 -12.17 0.79 -10.97
CA ILE A 176 -10.77 0.61 -11.33
C ILE A 176 -10.49 -0.88 -11.36
N ASN A 177 -10.14 -1.39 -12.53
CA ASN A 177 -9.72 -2.78 -12.71
C ASN A 177 -8.22 -2.87 -12.45
N VAL A 178 -7.83 -3.73 -11.51
CA VAL A 178 -6.44 -3.93 -11.10
C VAL A 178 -5.95 -5.29 -11.58
N GLY A 179 -4.81 -5.29 -12.25
CA GLY A 179 -4.19 -6.51 -12.76
C GLY A 179 -3.04 -6.25 -13.71
N ILE A 180 -2.63 -7.30 -14.41
CA ILE A 180 -1.48 -7.30 -15.31
C ILE A 180 -1.95 -7.22 -16.78
N ASP A 181 -3.24 -7.52 -17.04
CA ASP A 181 -3.80 -7.59 -18.39
C ASP A 181 -3.90 -6.20 -19.03
N GLU A 182 -3.99 -6.18 -20.34
CA GLU A 182 -4.13 -4.95 -21.12
C GLU A 182 -5.40 -4.18 -20.72
N GLY A 183 -5.26 -2.88 -20.51
CA GLY A 183 -6.37 -2.01 -20.03
C GLY A 183 -6.61 -2.03 -18.52
N GLN A 184 -5.84 -2.79 -17.76
CA GLN A 184 -5.89 -2.78 -16.30
C GLN A 184 -4.84 -1.85 -15.68
N THR A 185 -5.17 -1.33 -14.50
CA THR A 185 -4.23 -0.51 -13.72
C THR A 185 -3.28 -1.41 -12.95
N ARG A 186 -1.97 -1.19 -13.12
CA ARG A 186 -0.96 -1.89 -12.34
C ARG A 186 -1.09 -1.55 -10.85
N LEU A 187 -0.73 -2.49 -10.00
CA LEU A 187 -0.83 -2.32 -8.55
C LEU A 187 -0.07 -1.08 -8.04
N ILE A 188 1.08 -0.77 -8.63
CA ILE A 188 1.88 0.41 -8.29
C ILE A 188 1.18 1.73 -8.64
N ASP A 189 0.37 1.73 -9.71
CA ASP A 189 -0.33 2.90 -10.21
C ASP A 189 -1.74 3.05 -9.62
N LEU A 190 -2.18 2.09 -8.81
CA LEU A 190 -3.52 2.08 -8.22
C LEU A 190 -3.81 3.35 -7.42
N TRP A 191 -2.96 3.68 -6.45
CA TRP A 191 -3.15 4.86 -5.62
C TRP A 191 -3.03 6.19 -6.41
N PRO A 192 -2.03 6.41 -7.26
CA PRO A 192 -1.99 7.54 -8.16
C PRO A 192 -3.25 7.70 -9.02
N THR A 193 -3.81 6.60 -9.55
CA THR A 193 -5.04 6.61 -10.34
C THR A 193 -6.24 7.02 -9.52
N ILE A 194 -6.41 6.47 -8.31
CA ILE A 194 -7.48 6.85 -7.38
C ILE A 194 -7.41 8.35 -7.05
N ARG A 195 -6.22 8.90 -6.81
CA ARG A 195 -6.06 10.33 -6.51
C ARG A 195 -6.36 11.26 -7.67
N ARG A 196 -6.30 10.78 -8.89
CA ARG A 196 -6.61 11.54 -10.12
C ARG A 196 -8.09 11.49 -10.50
N LEU A 197 -8.91 10.71 -9.78
CA LEU A 197 -10.34 10.65 -10.06
C LEU A 197 -10.98 12.04 -9.96
N PRO A 198 -11.92 12.35 -10.87
CA PRO A 198 -12.59 13.64 -10.87
C PRO A 198 -13.44 13.81 -9.62
N THR A 199 -13.29 14.94 -8.95
CA THR A 199 -14.09 15.32 -7.78
C THR A 199 -15.28 16.21 -8.13
N LYS A 200 -15.44 16.58 -9.40
CA LYS A 200 -16.58 17.32 -9.91
C LYS A 200 -17.52 16.37 -10.64
N PRO A 201 -18.84 16.59 -10.66
CA PRO A 201 -19.58 17.73 -10.08
C PRO A 201 -19.79 17.64 -8.56
N THR A 202 -19.70 16.45 -7.96
CA THR A 202 -20.04 16.22 -6.54
C THR A 202 -18.78 15.85 -5.74
N ARG A 203 -18.34 16.76 -4.87
CA ARG A 203 -17.23 16.51 -3.95
C ARG A 203 -17.79 16.22 -2.57
N LEU A 204 -17.56 15.03 -2.05
CA LEU A 204 -17.97 14.64 -0.70
C LEU A 204 -17.13 15.33 0.36
N THR A 205 -17.78 15.80 1.41
CA THR A 205 -17.16 16.26 2.65
C THR A 205 -16.79 15.08 3.55
N ASP A 206 -15.93 15.29 4.54
CA ASP A 206 -15.49 14.22 5.43
C ASP A 206 -16.66 13.64 6.26
N THR A 207 -17.68 14.48 6.57
CA THR A 207 -18.92 14.05 7.23
C THR A 207 -19.79 13.18 6.33
N GLU A 208 -19.94 13.55 5.06
CA GLU A 208 -20.68 12.76 4.07
C GLU A 208 -19.99 11.43 3.77
N ILE A 209 -18.66 11.40 3.67
CA ILE A 209 -17.88 10.16 3.53
C ILE A 209 -18.19 9.20 4.68
N SER A 210 -18.21 9.70 5.92
CA SER A 210 -18.52 8.89 7.09
C SER A 210 -19.97 8.39 7.08
N GLN A 211 -20.93 9.22 6.68
CA GLN A 211 -22.34 8.82 6.57
C GLN A 211 -22.57 7.78 5.46
N VAL A 212 -21.99 8.00 4.28
CA VAL A 212 -22.05 7.06 3.15
C VAL A 212 -21.45 5.72 3.56
N SER A 213 -20.27 5.74 4.18
CA SER A 213 -19.60 4.53 4.64
C SER A 213 -20.42 3.74 5.65
N LYS A 214 -21.00 4.42 6.66
CA LYS A 214 -21.90 3.78 7.65
C LYS A 214 -23.15 3.17 6.99
N ARG A 215 -23.75 3.88 6.04
CA ARG A 215 -24.92 3.37 5.30
C ARG A 215 -24.57 2.13 4.48
N LEU A 216 -23.40 2.11 3.84
CA LEU A 216 -22.95 0.98 3.05
C LEU A 216 -22.59 -0.22 3.93
N SER A 217 -21.87 -0.01 5.04
CA SER A 217 -21.50 -1.10 5.96
C SER A 217 -22.72 -1.76 6.62
N SER A 218 -23.77 -0.99 6.91
CA SER A 218 -25.01 -1.56 7.45
C SER A 218 -25.76 -2.46 6.47
N LEU A 219 -25.49 -2.34 5.18
CA LEU A 219 -26.07 -3.19 4.15
C LEU A 219 -25.22 -4.43 3.90
N SER A 220 -23.90 -4.31 3.95
CA SER A 220 -22.98 -5.45 3.82
C SER A 220 -23.14 -6.44 4.97
N SER A 221 -23.41 -5.95 6.20
CA SER A 221 -23.65 -6.80 7.37
C SER A 221 -24.96 -7.60 7.30
N LYS A 222 -25.93 -7.22 6.44
CA LYS A 222 -27.17 -7.96 6.21
C LYS A 222 -27.02 -9.17 5.27
N GLY A 223 -25.84 -9.34 4.65
CA GLY A 223 -25.58 -10.37 3.65
C GLY A 223 -25.11 -11.73 4.21
N LEU A 224 -24.93 -11.88 5.51
CA LEU A 224 -24.79 -13.20 6.11
C LEU A 224 -26.20 -13.81 6.21
N PRO A 225 -26.51 -14.90 5.46
CA PRO A 225 -27.78 -15.60 5.64
C PRO A 225 -27.70 -16.39 6.96
N ILE A 226 -27.84 -15.69 8.08
CA ILE A 226 -28.22 -16.36 9.32
C ILE A 226 -29.71 -16.67 9.14
N PRO A 227 -30.11 -17.95 9.02
CA PRO A 227 -31.51 -18.31 8.92
C PRO A 227 -32.25 -17.67 10.08
N LYS A 228 -33.30 -16.90 9.79
CA LYS A 228 -34.15 -16.29 10.82
C LYS A 228 -34.63 -17.41 11.74
N GLY A 229 -34.22 -17.38 13.01
CA GLY A 229 -34.65 -18.37 14.03
C GLY A 229 -33.52 -19.19 14.68
N ILE A 230 -32.27 -19.04 14.23
CA ILE A 230 -31.14 -19.70 14.91
C ILE A 230 -30.46 -18.67 15.82
N ASP A 231 -30.70 -18.81 17.11
CA ASP A 231 -29.99 -18.09 18.15
C ASP A 231 -28.56 -18.69 18.26
N PRO A 232 -27.49 -17.94 17.90
CA PRO A 232 -26.13 -18.48 17.92
C PRO A 232 -25.67 -18.91 19.33
N THR A 233 -26.32 -18.45 20.37
CA THR A 233 -26.03 -18.82 21.76
C THR A 233 -26.66 -20.14 22.17
N LYS A 234 -27.61 -20.67 21.39
CA LYS A 234 -28.33 -21.93 21.63
C LYS A 234 -27.95 -23.09 20.73
N ILE A 235 -26.93 -22.96 19.90
CA ILE A 235 -26.41 -24.07 19.07
C ILE A 235 -25.78 -25.11 20.00
N ARG A 236 -26.54 -26.17 20.29
CA ARG A 236 -25.97 -27.34 20.94
C ARG A 236 -25.14 -28.11 19.91
N PRO A 237 -23.84 -28.39 20.21
CA PRO A 237 -23.02 -29.20 19.32
C PRO A 237 -23.68 -30.57 19.14
N ASP A 238 -23.87 -30.94 17.87
CA ASP A 238 -24.44 -32.27 17.53
C ASP A 238 -23.42 -33.35 17.91
N ARG A 239 -23.67 -34.01 19.04
CA ARG A 239 -22.83 -35.09 19.57
C ARG A 239 -22.74 -36.30 18.63
N ARG A 240 -23.62 -36.40 17.63
CA ARG A 240 -23.55 -37.47 16.62
C ARG A 240 -22.50 -37.17 15.55
N ALA A 241 -22.31 -35.91 15.19
CA ALA A 241 -21.26 -35.51 14.23
C ALA A 241 -19.83 -35.66 14.80
N MET A 242 -19.67 -35.72 16.13
CA MET A 242 -18.36 -35.92 16.78
C MET A 242 -18.03 -37.41 17.02
N ARG A 243 -18.96 -38.35 16.83
CA ARG A 243 -18.64 -39.76 16.82
C ARG A 243 -18.42 -40.18 15.38
N GLY A 244 -17.15 -40.03 14.92
CA GLY A 244 -16.75 -40.50 13.62
C GLY A 244 -17.21 -41.92 13.33
N ARG A 245 -17.89 -42.09 12.21
CA ARG A 245 -18.02 -43.34 11.51
C ARG A 245 -17.02 -43.37 10.41
#